data_beaafa792761cdd16af1701e42189956
#
_entry.id   beaafa792761cdd16af1701e42189956
#
_cell.length_a   1.000
_cell.length_b   1.000
_cell.length_c   1.000
_cell.angle_alpha   90.00
_cell.angle_beta   90.00
_cell.angle_gamma   90.00
#
_symmetry.space_group_name_H-M   'P 1'
#
loop_
_entity.id
_entity.type
_entity.pdbx_description
1 polymer ?
#
loop_
_entity_poly.entity_id
_entity_poly.type
_entity_poly.pdbx_seq_one_letter_code
_entity_poly.pdbx_strand_id
1 'polypeptide(L)'
;AEMIGAAGVTDPALAVLPQTTTVQQAIAFLRNHETPQQITYLYVTDAEDKLLGLIVIRDLLLAEPNQTLKDVMLPEPFALTTDMDVADAVKAAIYRHYPVYPVVDADRHVIGVVRGWRLFERQAIEISAQSGQMVGVDREERLYTGIWTAFKMRHGWLQVNLLTAFA
;
A
#
# COMPACT_ATOMS: atom_id res chain seq x y z
N ALA A 1 17.38 5.03 -5.38
CA ALA A 1 16.18 4.58 -4.67
C ALA A 1 15.28 5.77 -4.35
N GLU A 2 14.01 5.67 -4.67
CA GLU A 2 13.04 6.74 -4.50
C GLU A 2 12.44 6.69 -3.10
N MET A 3 12.40 7.83 -2.41
CA MET A 3 11.78 7.94 -1.09
C MET A 3 10.25 8.05 -1.20
N ILE A 4 9.54 7.52 -0.22
CA ILE A 4 8.06 7.52 -0.18
C ILE A 4 7.49 8.93 -0.32
N GLY A 5 8.10 9.91 0.34
CA GLY A 5 7.63 11.30 0.25
C GLY A 5 7.68 11.90 -1.14
N ALA A 6 8.57 11.42 -2.00
CA ALA A 6 8.75 11.92 -3.36
C ALA A 6 8.11 11.02 -4.44
N ALA A 7 7.70 9.80 -4.08
CA ALA A 7 7.28 8.78 -5.04
C ALA A 7 5.88 9.01 -5.61
N GLY A 8 5.12 9.97 -5.11
CA GLY A 8 3.76 10.23 -5.57
C GLY A 8 2.74 9.14 -5.22
N VAL A 9 3.06 8.30 -4.24
CA VAL A 9 2.18 7.21 -3.80
C VAL A 9 1.35 7.56 -2.57
N THR A 10 1.60 8.72 -1.95
CA THR A 10 0.93 9.17 -0.74
C THR A 10 -0.37 9.90 -1.08
N ASP A 11 -1.46 9.45 -0.48
CA ASP A 11 -2.77 10.10 -0.55
C ASP A 11 -3.04 10.89 0.74
N PRO A 12 -3.95 11.88 0.73
CA PRO A 12 -4.34 12.57 1.95
C PRO A 12 -4.94 11.62 2.99
N ALA A 13 -4.61 11.83 4.27
CA ALA A 13 -5.25 11.13 5.37
C ALA A 13 -6.64 11.75 5.62
N LEU A 14 -7.70 10.99 5.38
CA LEU A 14 -9.07 11.50 5.42
C LEU A 14 -9.64 11.59 6.83
N ALA A 15 -9.20 10.75 7.76
CA ALA A 15 -9.72 10.68 9.12
C ALA A 15 -8.57 10.70 10.13
N VAL A 16 -8.23 11.89 10.62
CA VAL A 16 -7.23 12.11 11.66
C VAL A 16 -7.89 12.95 12.74
N LEU A 17 -8.03 12.40 13.94
CA LEU A 17 -8.72 13.06 15.04
C LEU A 17 -7.88 13.02 16.34
N PRO A 18 -8.03 14.02 17.21
CA PRO A 18 -7.32 14.04 18.50
C PRO A 18 -7.79 12.91 19.41
N GLN A 19 -6.91 12.48 20.31
CA GLN A 19 -7.19 11.43 21.29
C GLN A 19 -8.35 11.76 22.25
N THR A 20 -8.63 13.04 22.44
CA THR A 20 -9.70 13.52 23.33
C THR A 20 -11.09 13.47 22.69
N THR A 21 -11.17 13.23 21.38
CA THR A 21 -12.43 13.07 20.67
C THR A 21 -13.19 11.86 21.22
N THR A 22 -14.49 12.02 21.45
CA THR A 22 -15.34 10.89 21.85
C THR A 22 -15.70 10.01 20.66
N VAL A 23 -16.03 8.74 20.93
CA VAL A 23 -16.52 7.81 19.90
C VAL A 23 -17.73 8.39 19.16
N GLN A 24 -18.66 9.00 19.87
CA GLN A 24 -19.82 9.63 19.29
C GLN A 24 -19.45 10.75 18.31
N GLN A 25 -18.50 11.63 18.71
CA GLN A 25 -18.00 12.69 17.84
C GLN A 25 -17.29 12.15 16.59
N ALA A 26 -16.51 11.08 16.75
CA ALA A 26 -15.82 10.44 15.63
C ALA A 26 -16.81 9.83 14.64
N ILE A 27 -17.85 9.17 15.12
CA ILE A 27 -18.90 8.62 14.26
C ILE A 27 -19.64 9.73 13.51
N ALA A 28 -19.93 10.86 14.17
CA ALA A 28 -20.53 12.02 13.52
C ALA A 28 -19.63 12.59 12.44
N PHE A 29 -18.32 12.68 12.71
CA PHE A 29 -17.33 13.10 11.72
C PHE A 29 -17.37 12.20 10.47
N LEU A 30 -17.39 10.88 10.65
CA LEU A 30 -17.45 9.92 9.54
C LEU A 30 -18.74 10.03 8.73
N ARG A 31 -19.88 10.23 9.41
CA ARG A 31 -21.20 10.38 8.74
C ARG A 31 -21.26 11.63 7.86
N ASN A 32 -20.59 12.69 8.27
CA ASN A 32 -20.60 13.97 7.57
C ASN A 32 -19.47 14.08 6.53
N HIS A 33 -18.63 13.05 6.40
CA HIS A 33 -17.55 13.04 5.42
C HIS A 33 -18.11 12.81 4.01
N GLU A 34 -17.53 13.49 3.01
CA GLU A 34 -17.99 13.37 1.62
C GLU A 34 -17.79 11.96 1.04
N THR A 35 -16.73 11.27 1.46
CA THR A 35 -16.37 9.96 0.94
C THR A 35 -16.06 8.97 2.08
N PRO A 36 -17.04 8.67 2.97
CA PRO A 36 -16.78 7.81 4.12
C PRO A 36 -16.32 6.40 3.74
N GLN A 37 -16.72 5.91 2.59
CA GLN A 37 -16.32 4.59 2.09
C GLN A 37 -14.84 4.48 1.75
N GLN A 38 -14.13 5.60 1.62
CA GLN A 38 -12.69 5.62 1.37
C GLN A 38 -11.88 5.56 2.66
N ILE A 39 -12.52 5.68 3.82
CA ILE A 39 -11.85 5.68 5.12
C ILE A 39 -11.77 4.23 5.61
N THR A 40 -10.56 3.68 5.66
CA THR A 40 -10.30 2.34 6.19
C THR A 40 -9.99 2.38 7.70
N TYR A 41 -9.14 3.33 8.09
CA TYR A 41 -8.74 3.52 9.48
C TYR A 41 -8.94 4.97 9.89
N LEU A 42 -9.23 5.15 11.18
CA LEU A 42 -9.19 6.46 11.81
C LEU A 42 -7.88 6.56 12.59
N TYR A 43 -7.10 7.61 12.32
CA TYR A 43 -5.83 7.84 12.98
C TYR A 43 -6.03 8.80 14.16
N VAL A 44 -5.38 8.48 15.27
CA VAL A 44 -5.50 9.22 16.52
C VAL A 44 -4.19 9.93 16.80
N THR A 45 -4.28 11.22 17.12
CA THR A 45 -3.12 12.06 17.38
C THR A 45 -3.14 12.63 18.82
N ASP A 46 -1.96 13.02 19.29
CA ASP A 46 -1.82 13.71 20.58
C ASP A 46 -2.01 15.24 20.43
N ALA A 47 -1.74 15.97 21.52
CA ALA A 47 -1.90 17.44 21.53
C ALA A 47 -0.92 18.15 20.58
N GLU A 48 0.14 17.48 20.14
CA GLU A 48 1.14 18.00 19.21
C GLU A 48 0.93 17.48 17.79
N ASP A 49 -0.22 16.89 17.49
CA ASP A 49 -0.59 16.29 16.20
C ASP A 49 0.29 15.09 15.80
N LYS A 50 0.92 14.44 16.76
CA LYS A 50 1.72 13.24 16.53
C LYS A 50 0.84 12.00 16.53
N LEU A 51 1.15 11.04 15.67
CA LEU A 51 0.43 9.78 15.58
C LEU A 51 0.58 8.96 16.87
N LEU A 52 -0.53 8.70 17.55
CA LEU A 52 -0.60 7.88 18.75
C LEU A 52 -1.13 6.48 18.51
N GLY A 53 -2.15 6.37 17.67
CA GLY A 53 -2.85 5.13 17.47
C GLY A 53 -3.69 5.12 16.22
N LEU A 54 -4.31 3.98 15.95
CA LEU A 54 -5.32 3.85 14.91
C LEU A 54 -6.53 3.09 15.42
N ILE A 55 -7.67 3.34 14.81
CA ILE A 55 -8.91 2.63 15.12
C ILE A 55 -9.47 2.05 13.83
N VAL A 56 -9.77 0.75 13.85
CA VAL A 56 -10.53 0.10 12.78
C VAL A 56 -11.99 0.55 12.91
N ILE A 57 -12.62 0.87 11.81
CA ILE A 57 -14.00 1.41 11.83
C ILE A 57 -14.96 0.48 12.56
N ARG A 58 -14.82 -0.83 12.41
CA ARG A 58 -15.62 -1.82 13.13
C ARG A 58 -15.51 -1.63 14.66
N ASP A 59 -14.31 -1.45 15.17
CA ASP A 59 -14.07 -1.29 16.62
C ASP A 59 -14.66 0.02 17.14
N LEU A 60 -14.63 1.06 16.33
CA LEU A 60 -15.30 2.33 16.64
C LEU A 60 -16.81 2.14 16.80
N LEU A 61 -17.44 1.39 15.90
CA LEU A 61 -18.90 1.15 15.93
C LEU A 61 -19.31 0.30 17.13
N LEU A 62 -18.44 -0.55 17.64
CA LEU A 62 -18.70 -1.44 18.78
C LEU A 62 -18.36 -0.80 20.13
N ALA A 63 -17.71 0.35 20.14
CA ALA A 63 -17.30 1.03 21.36
C ALA A 63 -18.45 1.83 21.96
N GLU A 64 -18.33 2.15 23.26
CA GLU A 64 -19.28 2.98 23.97
C GLU A 64 -19.19 4.44 23.50
N PRO A 65 -20.35 5.14 23.29
CA PRO A 65 -20.33 6.50 22.74
C PRO A 65 -19.54 7.52 23.55
N ASN A 66 -19.43 7.31 24.87
CA ASN A 66 -18.77 8.23 25.79
C ASN A 66 -17.26 8.00 25.91
N GLN A 67 -16.76 6.88 25.42
CA GLN A 67 -15.32 6.62 25.42
C GLN A 67 -14.59 7.60 24.52
N THR A 68 -13.36 7.93 24.90
CA THR A 68 -12.47 8.71 24.04
C THR A 68 -11.74 7.79 23.06
N LEU A 69 -11.22 8.37 21.98
CA LEU A 69 -10.46 7.59 20.99
C LEU A 69 -9.22 6.96 21.62
N LYS A 70 -8.63 7.60 22.65
CA LYS A 70 -7.51 7.03 23.40
C LYS A 70 -7.88 5.68 24.03
N ASP A 71 -9.10 5.53 24.51
CA ASP A 71 -9.57 4.31 25.19
C ASP A 71 -9.79 3.15 24.21
N VAL A 72 -10.04 3.45 22.94
CA VAL A 72 -10.44 2.47 21.92
C VAL A 72 -9.30 2.11 20.96
N MET A 73 -8.37 3.01 20.77
CA MET A 73 -7.32 2.89 19.76
C MET A 73 -6.36 1.72 20.01
N LEU A 74 -5.82 1.20 18.92
CA LEU A 74 -4.63 0.36 18.96
C LEU A 74 -3.42 1.30 19.06
N PRO A 75 -2.61 1.20 20.15
CA PRO A 75 -1.50 2.11 20.34
C PRO A 75 -0.31 1.76 19.45
N GLU A 76 0.55 2.74 19.22
CA GLU A 76 1.82 2.58 18.51
C GLU A 76 1.66 1.86 17.15
N PRO A 77 0.84 2.40 16.23
CA PRO A 77 0.65 1.75 14.95
C PRO A 77 1.93 1.82 14.12
N PHE A 78 2.13 0.79 13.30
CA PHE A 78 3.21 0.83 12.33
C PHE A 78 2.95 1.96 11.32
N ALA A 79 3.97 2.77 11.06
CA ALA A 79 3.91 3.87 10.12
C ALA A 79 5.11 3.86 9.19
N LEU A 80 4.89 4.25 7.95
CA LEU A 80 5.96 4.54 7.00
C LEU A 80 6.46 5.95 7.25
N THR A 81 7.74 6.19 7.01
CA THR A 81 8.32 7.53 7.12
C THR A 81 8.57 8.11 5.74
N THR A 82 8.50 9.44 5.62
CA THR A 82 8.66 10.12 4.33
C THR A 82 10.04 9.91 3.72
N ASP A 83 11.05 9.65 4.52
CA ASP A 83 12.44 9.39 4.09
C ASP A 83 12.72 7.91 3.81
N MET A 84 11.75 7.03 4.07
CA MET A 84 11.88 5.60 3.78
C MET A 84 11.90 5.37 2.28
N ASP A 85 12.80 4.50 1.85
CA ASP A 85 12.86 4.03 0.46
C ASP A 85 11.62 3.18 0.13
N VAL A 86 11.12 3.31 -1.09
CA VAL A 86 9.98 2.50 -1.58
C VAL A 86 10.27 1.00 -1.41
N ALA A 87 11.49 0.54 -1.70
CA ALA A 87 11.86 -0.86 -1.54
C ALA A 87 11.76 -1.34 -0.08
N ASP A 88 12.19 -0.52 0.87
CA ASP A 88 12.09 -0.83 2.30
C ASP A 88 10.64 -0.82 2.78
N ALA A 89 9.85 0.09 2.27
CA ALA A 89 8.41 0.14 2.55
C ALA A 89 7.68 -1.11 2.05
N VAL A 90 8.03 -1.58 0.85
CA VAL A 90 7.48 -2.82 0.29
C VAL A 90 7.84 -4.01 1.16
N LYS A 91 9.08 -4.11 1.61
CA LYS A 91 9.51 -5.17 2.53
C LYS A 91 8.70 -5.16 3.82
N ALA A 92 8.50 -3.99 4.41
CA ALA A 92 7.69 -3.83 5.61
C ALA A 92 6.23 -4.22 5.37
N ALA A 93 5.68 -3.86 4.22
CA ALA A 93 4.30 -4.15 3.83
C ALA A 93 4.06 -5.64 3.56
N ILE A 94 5.03 -6.35 3.00
CA ILE A 94 4.92 -7.79 2.73
C ILE A 94 4.61 -8.58 4.01
N TYR A 95 5.22 -8.20 5.12
CA TYR A 95 5.03 -8.91 6.39
C TYR A 95 3.72 -8.55 7.10
N ARG A 96 3.14 -7.37 6.80
CA ARG A 96 1.98 -6.86 7.53
C ARG A 96 0.64 -7.02 6.82
N HIS A 97 0.64 -6.93 5.49
CA HIS A 97 -0.57 -7.09 4.66
C HIS A 97 -1.72 -6.13 5.01
N TYR A 98 -1.41 -4.93 5.45
CA TYR A 98 -2.44 -3.92 5.69
C TYR A 98 -2.91 -3.31 4.36
N PRO A 99 -4.20 -2.97 4.23
CA PRO A 99 -4.69 -2.30 3.01
C PRO A 99 -4.16 -0.88 2.87
N VAL A 100 -3.89 -0.20 4.00
CA VAL A 100 -3.44 1.19 4.05
C VAL A 100 -2.40 1.35 5.15
N TYR A 101 -1.38 2.15 4.87
CA TYR A 101 -0.31 2.47 5.83
C TYR A 101 -0.27 3.97 6.07
N PRO A 102 -0.22 4.43 7.34
CA PRO A 102 0.01 5.85 7.61
C PRO A 102 1.45 6.23 7.27
N VAL A 103 1.62 7.45 6.79
CA VAL A 103 2.93 8.04 6.50
C VAL A 103 3.13 9.21 7.47
N VAL A 104 4.25 9.21 8.16
CA VAL A 104 4.61 10.24 9.13
C VAL A 104 5.94 10.88 8.73
N ASP A 105 6.14 12.13 9.17
CA ASP A 105 7.41 12.82 9.06
C ASP A 105 8.37 12.43 10.21
N ALA A 106 9.54 13.09 10.29
CA ALA A 106 10.53 12.84 11.33
C ALA A 106 9.99 13.12 12.74
N ASP A 107 9.03 14.02 12.88
CA ASP A 107 8.39 14.38 14.15
C ASP A 107 7.10 13.57 14.43
N ARG A 108 6.82 12.55 13.61
CA ARG A 108 5.64 11.66 13.70
C ARG A 108 4.32 12.36 13.41
N HIS A 109 4.31 13.49 12.74
CA HIS A 109 3.08 14.07 12.22
C HIS A 109 2.55 13.25 11.04
N VAL A 110 1.24 13.03 11.00
CA VAL A 110 0.61 12.30 9.89
C VAL A 110 0.62 13.16 8.64
N ILE A 111 1.39 12.75 7.64
CA ILE A 111 1.48 13.44 6.35
C ILE A 111 0.40 12.95 5.39
N GLY A 112 0.07 11.66 5.45
CA GLY A 112 -0.92 11.06 4.58
C GLY A 112 -0.96 9.56 4.77
N VAL A 113 -1.46 8.87 3.77
CA VAL A 113 -1.56 7.41 3.77
C VAL A 113 -1.06 6.85 2.44
N VAL A 114 -0.59 5.60 2.47
CA VAL A 114 -0.20 4.86 1.27
C VAL A 114 -1.06 3.60 1.22
N ARG A 115 -1.74 3.40 0.10
CA ARG A 115 -2.46 2.16 -0.17
C ARG A 115 -1.46 1.08 -0.57
N GLY A 116 -1.59 -0.11 0.00
CA GLY A 116 -0.64 -1.20 -0.21
C GLY A 116 -0.44 -1.54 -1.69
N TRP A 117 -1.52 -1.60 -2.48
CA TRP A 117 -1.43 -1.93 -3.90
C TRP A 117 -0.64 -0.87 -4.71
N ARG A 118 -0.73 0.42 -4.34
CA ARG A 118 0.04 1.49 -5.01
C ARG A 118 1.52 1.37 -4.74
N LEU A 119 1.88 0.95 -3.53
CA LEU A 119 3.27 0.73 -3.15
C LEU A 119 3.91 -0.39 -3.99
N PHE A 120 3.21 -1.50 -4.15
CA PHE A 120 3.66 -2.61 -4.97
C PHE A 120 3.72 -2.24 -6.46
N GLU A 121 2.75 -1.51 -6.96
CA GLU A 121 2.73 -1.00 -8.33
C GLU A 121 3.95 -0.10 -8.60
N ARG A 122 4.24 0.83 -7.69
CA ARG A 122 5.38 1.73 -7.81
C ARG A 122 6.71 0.97 -7.83
N GLN A 123 6.84 -0.04 -6.98
CA GLN A 123 8.03 -0.89 -6.96
C GLN A 123 8.21 -1.64 -8.27
N ALA A 124 7.14 -2.17 -8.84
CA ALA A 124 7.17 -2.86 -10.12
C ALA A 124 7.61 -1.94 -11.26
N ILE A 125 7.10 -0.70 -11.28
CA ILE A 125 7.49 0.32 -12.26
C ILE A 125 8.97 0.68 -12.11
N GLU A 126 9.44 0.87 -10.88
CA GLU A 126 10.85 1.21 -10.60
C GLU A 126 11.79 0.09 -11.06
N ILE A 127 11.46 -1.17 -10.77
CA ILE A 127 12.24 -2.33 -11.22
C ILE A 127 12.27 -2.38 -12.76
N SER A 128 11.15 -2.17 -13.43
CA SER A 128 11.05 -2.17 -14.89
C SER A 128 11.89 -1.05 -15.51
N ALA A 129 11.86 0.15 -14.92
CA ALA A 129 12.64 1.29 -15.39
C ALA A 129 14.15 1.04 -15.24
N GLN A 130 14.60 0.55 -14.08
CA GLN A 130 15.99 0.20 -13.82
C GLN A 130 16.47 -0.89 -14.77
N SER A 131 15.67 -1.91 -14.98
CA SER A 131 15.96 -2.99 -15.92
C SER A 131 16.09 -2.48 -17.35
N GLY A 132 15.21 -1.57 -17.78
CA GLY A 132 15.26 -0.94 -19.08
C GLY A 132 16.50 -0.08 -19.29
N GLN A 133 16.98 0.61 -18.26
CA GLN A 133 18.19 1.41 -18.30
C GLN A 133 19.48 0.56 -18.35
N MET A 134 19.49 -0.58 -17.67
CA MET A 134 20.67 -1.44 -17.58
C MET A 134 20.87 -2.35 -18.78
N VAL A 135 19.80 -2.82 -19.39
CA VAL A 135 19.83 -3.87 -20.44
C VAL A 135 19.17 -3.43 -21.74
N GLY A 136 18.41 -2.33 -21.71
CA GLY A 136 17.79 -1.73 -22.88
C GLY A 136 16.94 -2.70 -23.73
N VAL A 137 17.03 -2.54 -25.04
CA VAL A 137 16.29 -3.34 -26.02
C VAL A 137 16.66 -4.83 -25.96
N ASP A 138 17.89 -5.14 -25.56
CA ASP A 138 18.40 -6.52 -25.51
C ASP A 138 17.59 -7.44 -24.58
N ARG A 139 17.06 -6.88 -23.49
CA ARG A 139 16.27 -7.67 -22.53
C ARG A 139 14.87 -7.96 -23.04
N GLU A 140 14.25 -7.02 -23.71
CA GLU A 140 12.99 -7.24 -24.41
C GLU A 140 13.16 -8.27 -25.53
N GLU A 141 14.21 -8.17 -26.31
CA GLU A 141 14.55 -9.15 -27.36
C GLU A 141 14.77 -10.54 -26.78
N ARG A 142 15.48 -10.67 -25.64
CA ARG A 142 15.68 -11.96 -24.98
C ARG A 142 14.38 -12.56 -24.47
N LEU A 143 13.49 -11.74 -23.93
CA LEU A 143 12.19 -12.20 -23.46
C LEU A 143 11.35 -12.70 -24.64
N TYR A 144 11.27 -11.95 -25.71
CA TYR A 144 10.59 -12.33 -26.95
C TYR A 144 11.20 -13.57 -27.57
N THR A 145 12.51 -13.62 -27.67
CA THR A 145 13.23 -14.78 -28.21
C THR A 145 12.97 -16.04 -27.38
N GLY A 146 12.96 -15.92 -26.05
CA GLY A 146 12.65 -17.04 -25.16
C GLY A 146 11.23 -17.55 -25.34
N ILE A 147 10.25 -16.66 -25.45
CA ILE A 147 8.84 -17.02 -25.69
C ILE A 147 8.67 -17.66 -27.06
N TRP A 148 9.27 -17.11 -28.10
CA TRP A 148 9.22 -17.68 -29.45
C TRP A 148 9.90 -19.03 -29.53
N THR A 149 11.05 -19.20 -28.88
CA THR A 149 11.77 -20.48 -28.85
C THR A 149 10.94 -21.55 -28.15
N ALA A 150 10.34 -21.24 -27.02
CA ALA A 150 9.44 -22.15 -26.29
C ALA A 150 8.20 -22.51 -27.15
N PHE A 151 7.64 -21.54 -27.85
CA PHE A 151 6.49 -21.74 -28.73
C PHE A 151 6.86 -22.62 -29.92
N LYS A 152 8.01 -22.38 -30.56
CA LYS A 152 8.51 -23.20 -31.67
C LYS A 152 8.77 -24.64 -31.25
N MET A 153 9.36 -24.85 -30.09
CA MET A 153 9.60 -26.21 -29.56
C MET A 153 8.29 -26.95 -29.33
N ARG A 154 7.30 -26.31 -28.74
CA ARG A 154 5.98 -26.92 -28.51
C ARG A 154 5.27 -27.18 -29.85
N HIS A 155 5.36 -26.29 -30.80
CA HIS A 155 4.72 -26.44 -32.10
C HIS A 155 5.37 -27.57 -32.90
N GLY A 156 6.69 -27.67 -32.89
CA GLY A 156 7.42 -28.78 -33.52
C GLY A 156 7.06 -30.11 -32.91
N TRP A 157 6.94 -30.20 -31.59
CA TRP A 157 6.55 -31.40 -30.87
C TRP A 157 5.12 -31.82 -31.20
N LEU A 158 4.20 -30.88 -31.29
CA LEU A 158 2.81 -31.12 -31.69
C LEU A 158 2.71 -31.64 -33.11
N GLN A 159 3.50 -31.10 -34.06
CA GLN A 159 3.54 -31.57 -35.45
C GLN A 159 4.10 -33.00 -35.55
N VAL A 160 5.14 -33.31 -34.81
CA VAL A 160 5.70 -34.67 -34.75
C VAL A 160 4.68 -35.66 -34.21
N ASN A 161 3.95 -35.29 -33.16
CA ASN A 161 2.88 -36.14 -32.60
C ASN A 161 1.73 -36.35 -33.58
N LEU A 162 1.33 -35.32 -34.31
CA LEU A 162 0.30 -35.43 -35.37
C LEU A 162 0.73 -36.35 -36.52
N LEU A 163 1.98 -36.24 -36.94
CA LEU A 163 2.54 -37.12 -37.97
C LEU A 163 2.61 -38.59 -37.51
N THR A 164 2.98 -38.79 -36.23
CA THR A 164 3.03 -40.13 -35.63
C THR A 164 1.63 -40.75 -35.43
N ALA A 165 0.63 -39.92 -35.18
CA ALA A 165 -0.76 -40.37 -35.01
C ALA A 165 -1.40 -40.77 -36.34
N PHE A 166 -0.95 -40.22 -37.48
CA PHE A 166 -1.43 -40.55 -38.83
C PHE A 166 -0.59 -41.61 -39.54
N ALA A 167 0.52 -41.95 -39.00
CA ALA A 167 1.37 -43.01 -39.52
C ALA A 167 1.00 -44.36 -38.92
#